data_4d8607f992f0b60811e058ecf8edb9a3
#
_entry.id   4d8607f992f0b60811e058ecf8edb9a3
#
_cell.length_a   1.000
_cell.length_b   1.000
_cell.length_c   1.000
_cell.angle_alpha   90.00
_cell.angle_beta   90.00
_cell.angle_gamma   90.00
#
_symmetry.space_group_name_H-M   'P 1'
#
loop_
_entity.id
_entity.type
_entity.pdbx_description
1 polymer ?
#
loop_
_entity_poly.entity_id
_entity_poly.type
_entity_poly.pdbx_seq_one_letter_code
_entity_poly.pdbx_strand_id
1 'polypeptide(L)'
;MTQPVALLDANVFPTTWLLDILITLDEHEIVDVVWSERQHRDPERIDRFLDSIRSMNPTHCIYGWEPRETLLDELPDPDDRHVLAAALVADADYIVTYNLKDFPLEKLSRYSITAIHPDVFLCRMLDRDTRGVLDVMDTVVSNKNNPPRTMGEELAHLRKLRLNTFSDRLKSLYSE
;
A
#
# COMPACT_ATOMS: atom_id res chain seq x y z
N MET A 1 -12.48 -15.11 -5.82
CA MET A 1 -11.62 -14.22 -6.64
C MET A 1 -10.27 -14.20 -5.96
N THR A 2 -9.17 -14.30 -6.70
CA THR A 2 -7.81 -14.20 -6.13
C THR A 2 -7.62 -12.82 -5.52
N GLN A 3 -6.89 -12.73 -4.40
CA GLN A 3 -6.47 -11.46 -3.81
C GLN A 3 -5.59 -10.70 -4.82
N PRO A 4 -5.74 -9.39 -4.97
CA PRO A 4 -4.80 -8.60 -5.73
C PRO A 4 -3.49 -8.46 -4.95
N VAL A 5 -2.37 -8.42 -5.66
CA VAL A 5 -1.05 -8.17 -5.09
C VAL A 5 -0.69 -6.70 -5.26
N ALA A 6 -0.32 -6.03 -4.18
CA ALA A 6 0.04 -4.61 -4.17
C ALA A 6 1.45 -4.40 -3.64
N LEU A 7 2.37 -3.98 -4.52
CA LEU A 7 3.70 -3.57 -4.10
C LEU A 7 3.66 -2.13 -3.60
N LEU A 8 4.19 -1.90 -2.40
CA LEU A 8 4.31 -0.57 -1.82
C LEU A 8 5.62 0.11 -2.25
N ASP A 9 5.50 1.31 -2.79
CA ASP A 9 6.66 2.17 -3.07
C ASP A 9 7.20 2.82 -1.78
N ALA A 10 8.50 3.18 -1.78
CA ALA A 10 9.22 3.75 -0.64
C ALA A 10 8.53 4.98 -0.03
N ASN A 11 7.84 5.79 -0.84
CA ASN A 11 7.16 7.00 -0.37
C ASN A 11 5.89 6.74 0.46
N VAL A 12 5.40 5.50 0.53
CA VAL A 12 4.27 5.09 1.37
C VAL A 12 4.71 4.86 2.83
N PHE A 13 5.94 4.38 3.05
CA PHE A 13 6.44 3.96 4.37
C PHE A 13 6.51 5.06 5.44
N PRO A 14 6.84 6.33 5.13
CA PRO A 14 6.81 7.38 6.15
C PRO A 14 5.42 7.60 6.76
N THR A 15 4.38 7.13 6.10
CA THR A 15 2.99 7.27 6.50
C THR A 15 2.53 6.04 7.29
N THR A 16 2.98 5.91 8.54
CA THR A 16 2.68 4.74 9.39
C THR A 16 1.18 4.46 9.54
N TRP A 17 0.34 5.47 9.46
CA TRP A 17 -1.11 5.34 9.50
C TRP A 17 -1.70 4.64 8.28
N LEU A 18 -1.17 4.98 7.09
CA LEU A 18 -1.56 4.29 5.85
C LEU A 18 -1.07 2.84 5.86
N LEU A 19 0.15 2.62 6.35
CA LEU A 19 0.69 1.26 6.50
C LEU A 19 -0.17 0.40 7.42
N ASP A 20 -0.64 0.94 8.55
CA ASP A 20 -1.55 0.26 9.48
C ASP A 20 -2.81 -0.25 8.75
N ILE A 21 -3.43 0.59 7.93
CA ILE A 21 -4.58 0.20 7.11
C ILE A 21 -4.21 -0.87 6.08
N LEU A 22 -3.11 -0.68 5.34
CA LEU A 22 -2.68 -1.61 4.29
C LEU A 22 -2.35 -3.00 4.86
N ILE A 23 -1.65 -3.05 6.00
CA ILE A 23 -1.34 -4.32 6.68
C ILE A 23 -2.60 -4.98 7.23
N THR A 24 -3.53 -4.20 7.80
CA THR A 24 -4.79 -4.77 8.27
C THR A 24 -5.66 -5.29 7.11
N LEU A 25 -5.60 -4.65 5.93
CA LEU A 25 -6.24 -5.19 4.71
C LEU A 25 -5.64 -6.54 4.29
N ASP A 26 -4.32 -6.69 4.43
CA ASP A 26 -3.61 -7.94 4.17
C ASP A 26 -3.98 -9.03 5.18
N GLU A 27 -3.99 -8.72 6.47
CA GLU A 27 -4.42 -9.62 7.54
C GLU A 27 -5.87 -10.11 7.37
N HIS A 28 -6.73 -9.29 6.77
CA HIS A 28 -8.11 -9.63 6.43
C HIS A 28 -8.26 -10.30 5.05
N GLU A 29 -7.15 -10.67 4.41
CA GLU A 29 -7.13 -11.36 3.11
C GLU A 29 -7.83 -10.59 1.98
N ILE A 30 -7.86 -9.25 2.04
CA ILE A 30 -8.45 -8.38 1.00
C ILE A 30 -7.45 -8.08 -0.11
N VAL A 31 -6.18 -7.93 0.26
CA VAL A 31 -5.05 -7.65 -0.63
C VAL A 31 -3.79 -8.30 -0.09
N ASP A 32 -2.92 -8.75 -0.96
CA ASP A 32 -1.57 -9.22 -0.63
C ASP A 32 -0.61 -8.03 -0.73
N VAL A 33 -0.10 -7.53 0.40
CA VAL A 33 0.76 -6.35 0.46
C VAL A 33 2.22 -6.79 0.49
N VAL A 34 3.02 -6.31 -0.46
CA VAL A 34 4.44 -6.67 -0.59
C VAL A 34 5.33 -5.45 -0.76
N TRP A 35 6.61 -5.58 -0.44
CA TRP A 35 7.64 -4.55 -0.66
C TRP A 35 8.99 -5.17 -0.94
N SER A 36 9.96 -4.38 -1.46
CA SER A 36 11.35 -4.81 -1.61
C SER A 36 12.23 -4.22 -0.51
N GLU A 37 13.31 -4.93 -0.16
CA GLU A 37 14.25 -4.50 0.87
C GLU A 37 14.93 -3.14 0.56
N ARG A 38 15.19 -2.85 -0.73
CA ARG A 38 15.83 -1.58 -1.17
C ARG A 38 14.94 -0.35 -1.01
N GLN A 39 13.64 -0.51 -0.79
CA GLN A 39 12.71 0.62 -0.60
C GLN A 39 12.91 1.35 0.73
N HIS A 40 13.85 0.91 1.57
CA HIS A 40 14.13 1.51 2.86
C HIS A 40 15.22 2.57 2.77
N ARG A 41 14.83 3.84 2.68
CA ARG A 41 15.77 4.98 2.69
C ARG A 41 16.04 5.56 4.08
N ASP A 42 15.30 5.17 5.12
CA ASP A 42 15.51 5.62 6.50
C ASP A 42 15.45 4.43 7.48
N PRO A 43 16.63 3.86 7.82
CA PRO A 43 16.71 2.59 8.52
C PRO A 43 16.09 2.60 9.93
N GLU A 44 16.32 3.64 10.75
CA GLU A 44 16.12 3.50 12.19
C GLU A 44 14.66 3.52 12.68
N ARG A 45 13.76 4.17 11.96
CA ARG A 45 12.36 4.31 12.38
C ARG A 45 11.43 3.32 11.69
N ILE A 46 11.72 3.04 10.44
CA ILE A 46 10.96 2.11 9.60
C ILE A 46 11.32 0.66 9.96
N ASP A 47 12.60 0.39 10.26
CA ASP A 47 13.10 -0.95 10.55
C ASP A 47 12.34 -1.62 11.71
N ARG A 48 12.11 -0.95 12.83
CA ARG A 48 11.38 -1.53 13.96
C ARG A 48 9.94 -1.90 13.64
N PHE A 49 9.27 -1.08 12.84
CA PHE A 49 7.91 -1.35 12.41
C PHE A 49 7.88 -2.50 11.38
N LEU A 50 8.80 -2.48 10.43
CA LEU A 50 8.93 -3.53 9.42
C LEU A 50 9.45 -4.85 10.01
N ASP A 51 10.34 -4.81 11.00
CA ASP A 51 10.76 -6.02 11.73
C ASP A 51 9.59 -6.66 12.46
N SER A 52 8.69 -5.84 12.99
CA SER A 52 7.43 -6.31 13.55
C SER A 52 6.56 -7.01 12.48
N ILE A 53 6.41 -6.41 11.31
CA ILE A 53 5.64 -6.98 10.20
C ILE A 53 6.34 -8.21 9.59
N ARG A 54 7.66 -8.16 9.38
CA ARG A 54 8.46 -9.30 8.89
C ARG A 54 8.36 -10.51 9.81
N SER A 55 8.27 -10.29 11.12
CA SER A 55 8.06 -11.37 12.09
C SER A 55 6.68 -12.03 11.97
N MET A 56 5.70 -11.29 11.47
CA MET A 56 4.33 -11.77 11.27
C MET A 56 4.17 -12.49 9.92
N ASN A 57 4.75 -11.94 8.85
CA ASN A 57 4.72 -12.58 7.52
C ASN A 57 6.02 -12.34 6.73
N PRO A 58 6.97 -13.30 6.73
CA PRO A 58 8.24 -13.15 6.03
C PRO A 58 8.10 -13.14 4.50
N THR A 59 6.96 -13.51 3.95
CA THR A 59 6.72 -13.54 2.48
C THR A 59 6.41 -12.17 1.89
N HIS A 60 6.14 -11.17 2.71
CA HIS A 60 5.86 -9.79 2.27
C HIS A 60 7.07 -9.10 1.64
N CYS A 61 8.29 -9.47 2.03
CA CYS A 61 9.50 -8.89 1.47
C CYS A 61 9.93 -9.64 0.22
N ILE A 62 10.01 -8.94 -0.91
CA ILE A 62 10.37 -9.51 -2.20
C ILE A 62 11.88 -9.42 -2.41
N TYR A 63 12.48 -10.56 -2.75
CA TYR A 63 13.91 -10.73 -3.03
C TYR A 63 14.13 -11.22 -4.46
N GLY A 64 15.37 -11.14 -4.94
CA GLY A 64 15.76 -11.68 -6.25
C GLY A 64 15.27 -10.88 -7.45
N TRP A 65 14.96 -9.60 -7.26
CA TRP A 65 14.50 -8.68 -8.31
C TRP A 65 15.67 -8.02 -9.08
N GLU A 66 16.89 -8.02 -8.54
CA GLU A 66 18.06 -7.33 -9.08
C GLU A 66 18.40 -7.72 -10.53
N PRO A 67 18.33 -9.01 -10.94
CA PRO A 67 18.56 -9.35 -12.33
C PRO A 67 17.54 -8.74 -13.28
N ARG A 68 16.31 -8.52 -12.84
CA ARG A 68 15.26 -7.88 -13.65
C ARG A 68 15.46 -6.37 -13.75
N GLU A 69 15.96 -5.72 -12.71
CA GLU A 69 16.23 -4.28 -12.70
C GLU A 69 17.17 -3.88 -13.84
N THR A 70 18.19 -4.68 -14.11
CA THR A 70 19.16 -4.40 -15.18
C THR A 70 18.58 -4.46 -16.58
N LEU A 71 17.43 -5.09 -16.75
CA LEU A 71 16.72 -5.22 -18.03
C LEU A 71 15.66 -4.14 -18.26
N LEU A 72 15.44 -3.28 -17.24
CA LEU A 72 14.43 -2.22 -17.29
C LEU A 72 15.12 -0.87 -17.54
N ASP A 73 14.88 -0.27 -18.69
CA ASP A 73 15.44 1.04 -19.08
C ASP A 73 14.39 2.11 -19.35
N GLU A 74 13.13 1.84 -19.04
CA GLU A 74 11.98 2.54 -19.57
C GLU A 74 11.38 3.59 -18.64
N LEU A 75 11.69 3.51 -17.33
CA LEU A 75 11.17 4.46 -16.36
C LEU A 75 11.92 5.79 -16.46
N PRO A 76 11.22 6.94 -16.21
CA PRO A 76 11.84 8.25 -16.22
C PRO A 76 13.01 8.38 -15.24
N ASP A 77 12.87 7.81 -14.04
CA ASP A 77 13.91 7.75 -13.03
C ASP A 77 14.53 6.33 -12.97
N PRO A 78 15.83 6.19 -13.25
CA PRO A 78 16.52 4.91 -13.09
C PRO A 78 16.45 4.34 -11.67
N ASP A 79 16.34 5.20 -10.65
CA ASP A 79 16.27 4.79 -9.26
C ASP A 79 14.94 4.08 -8.92
N ASP A 80 13.90 4.24 -9.74
CA ASP A 80 12.60 3.57 -9.54
C ASP A 80 12.51 2.20 -10.25
N ARG A 81 13.53 1.81 -11.03
CA ARG A 81 13.55 0.52 -11.74
C ARG A 81 13.44 -0.68 -10.79
N HIS A 82 14.04 -0.57 -9.60
CA HIS A 82 13.95 -1.62 -8.59
C HIS A 82 12.51 -1.87 -8.11
N VAL A 83 11.68 -0.82 -8.06
CA VAL A 83 10.25 -0.93 -7.68
C VAL A 83 9.50 -1.75 -8.71
N LEU A 84 9.69 -1.42 -10.01
CA LEU A 84 9.07 -2.19 -11.10
C LEU A 84 9.61 -3.62 -11.16
N ALA A 85 10.92 -3.81 -10.95
CA ALA A 85 11.53 -5.14 -10.92
C ALA A 85 10.95 -6.02 -9.80
N ALA A 86 10.79 -5.47 -8.61
CA ALA A 86 10.16 -6.17 -7.49
C ALA A 86 8.67 -6.47 -7.75
N ALA A 87 7.93 -5.54 -8.36
CA ALA A 87 6.54 -5.76 -8.76
C ALA A 87 6.41 -6.91 -9.76
N LEU A 88 7.34 -7.03 -10.71
CA LEU A 88 7.36 -8.13 -11.68
C LEU A 88 7.71 -9.48 -11.04
N VAL A 89 8.57 -9.51 -10.04
CA VAL A 89 8.90 -10.73 -9.29
C VAL A 89 7.74 -11.17 -8.42
N ALA A 90 7.03 -10.22 -7.83
CA ALA A 90 5.86 -10.47 -6.99
C ALA A 90 4.59 -10.81 -7.78
N ASP A 91 4.61 -10.71 -9.12
CA ASP A 91 3.42 -10.80 -9.98
C ASP A 91 2.34 -9.81 -9.52
N ALA A 92 2.75 -8.56 -9.20
CA ALA A 92 1.90 -7.56 -8.61
C ALA A 92 0.91 -6.97 -9.62
N ASP A 93 -0.33 -6.75 -9.19
CA ASP A 93 -1.35 -6.03 -9.95
C ASP A 93 -1.16 -4.52 -9.85
N TYR A 94 -0.65 -4.07 -8.69
CA TYR A 94 -0.53 -2.64 -8.36
C TYR A 94 0.87 -2.28 -7.83
N ILE A 95 1.31 -1.06 -8.20
CA ILE A 95 2.35 -0.31 -7.47
C ILE A 95 1.63 0.84 -6.76
N VAL A 96 1.55 0.79 -5.42
CA VAL A 96 0.92 1.85 -4.62
C VAL A 96 1.94 2.92 -4.33
N THR A 97 1.73 4.13 -4.86
CA THR A 97 2.67 5.24 -4.78
C THR A 97 1.97 6.60 -4.74
N TYR A 98 2.54 7.56 -4.03
CA TYR A 98 2.15 8.97 -4.12
C TYR A 98 2.73 9.68 -5.35
N ASN A 99 3.72 9.08 -6.03
CA ASN A 99 4.48 9.68 -7.13
C ASN A 99 4.21 9.01 -8.47
N LEU A 100 2.98 9.13 -8.98
CA LEU A 100 2.53 8.48 -10.22
C LEU A 100 3.33 8.89 -11.47
N LYS A 101 3.97 10.07 -11.47
CA LYS A 101 4.75 10.56 -12.61
C LYS A 101 5.97 9.69 -12.93
N ASP A 102 6.51 9.00 -11.92
CA ASP A 102 7.68 8.14 -12.06
C ASP A 102 7.30 6.77 -12.66
N PHE A 103 6.00 6.46 -12.69
CA PHE A 103 5.43 5.22 -13.21
C PHE A 103 4.39 5.47 -14.32
N PRO A 104 4.78 5.99 -15.50
CA PRO A 104 3.83 6.30 -16.57
C PRO A 104 3.06 5.07 -17.04
N LEU A 105 1.75 5.21 -17.20
CA LEU A 105 0.84 4.13 -17.61
C LEU A 105 1.31 3.43 -18.91
N GLU A 106 1.78 4.19 -19.89
CA GLU A 106 2.28 3.68 -21.16
C GLU A 106 3.49 2.74 -21.03
N LYS A 107 4.29 2.94 -19.96
CA LYS A 107 5.45 2.08 -19.65
C LYS A 107 5.04 0.82 -18.90
N LEU A 108 4.04 0.92 -18.04
CA LEU A 108 3.58 -0.20 -17.21
C LEU A 108 2.58 -1.11 -17.93
N SER A 109 1.85 -0.60 -18.93
CA SER A 109 0.73 -1.33 -19.58
C SER A 109 1.13 -2.69 -20.15
N ARG A 110 2.36 -2.82 -20.64
CA ARG A 110 2.87 -4.09 -21.17
C ARG A 110 3.14 -5.17 -20.09
N TYR A 111 3.21 -4.76 -18.83
CA TYR A 111 3.42 -5.68 -17.70
C TYR A 111 2.14 -6.02 -16.96
N SER A 112 1.00 -5.48 -17.40
CA SER A 112 -0.30 -5.61 -16.71
C SER A 112 -0.29 -5.05 -15.26
N ILE A 113 0.69 -4.19 -14.93
CA ILE A 113 0.81 -3.53 -13.63
C ILE A 113 0.21 -2.13 -13.72
N THR A 114 -0.49 -1.72 -12.67
CA THR A 114 -1.07 -0.37 -12.55
C THR A 114 -0.44 0.38 -11.40
N ALA A 115 0.25 1.51 -11.69
CA ALA A 115 0.63 2.44 -10.63
C ALA A 115 -0.60 3.23 -10.17
N ILE A 116 -0.79 3.32 -8.85
CA ILE A 116 -2.02 3.84 -8.27
C ILE A 116 -1.76 4.66 -7.01
N HIS A 117 -2.43 5.83 -6.90
CA HIS A 117 -2.39 6.62 -5.68
C HIS A 117 -3.10 5.90 -4.53
N PRO A 118 -2.59 5.95 -3.28
CA PRO A 118 -3.18 5.26 -2.14
C PRO A 118 -4.68 5.53 -1.95
N ASP A 119 -5.15 6.75 -2.14
CA ASP A 119 -6.58 7.11 -2.06
C ASP A 119 -7.44 6.32 -3.06
N VAL A 120 -6.98 6.25 -4.31
CA VAL A 120 -7.67 5.51 -5.38
C VAL A 120 -7.59 4.01 -5.14
N PHE A 121 -6.44 3.52 -4.66
CA PHE A 121 -6.26 2.11 -4.30
C PHE A 121 -7.23 1.66 -3.22
N LEU A 122 -7.31 2.40 -2.12
CA LEU A 122 -8.24 2.09 -1.02
C LEU A 122 -9.70 2.16 -1.47
N CYS A 123 -10.05 3.11 -2.35
CA CYS A 123 -11.38 3.16 -2.96
C CYS A 123 -11.67 1.92 -3.81
N ARG A 124 -10.70 1.39 -4.55
CA ARG A 124 -10.86 0.13 -5.30
C ARG A 124 -11.06 -1.08 -4.39
N MET A 125 -10.33 -1.15 -3.27
CA MET A 125 -10.55 -2.22 -2.28
C MET A 125 -11.96 -2.11 -1.67
N LEU A 126 -12.42 -0.90 -1.36
CA LEU A 126 -13.77 -0.63 -0.88
C LEU A 126 -14.85 -1.06 -1.90
N ASP A 127 -14.64 -0.81 -3.21
CA ASP A 127 -15.56 -1.27 -4.27
C ASP A 127 -15.57 -2.80 -4.41
N ARG A 128 -14.43 -3.44 -4.17
CA ARG A 128 -14.27 -4.89 -4.28
C ARG A 128 -14.92 -5.64 -3.12
N ASP A 129 -14.72 -5.15 -1.90
CA ASP A 129 -15.27 -5.73 -0.66
C ASP A 129 -15.58 -4.62 0.34
N THR A 130 -16.74 -3.99 0.20
CA THR A 130 -17.17 -2.91 1.08
C THR A 130 -17.23 -3.36 2.53
N ARG A 131 -17.77 -4.56 2.80
CA ARG A 131 -17.93 -5.07 4.16
C ARG A 131 -16.58 -5.37 4.80
N GLY A 132 -15.70 -6.06 4.09
CA GLY A 132 -14.36 -6.39 4.59
C GLY A 132 -13.55 -5.12 4.90
N VAL A 133 -13.62 -4.09 4.05
CA VAL A 133 -12.93 -2.82 4.31
C VAL A 133 -13.51 -2.07 5.51
N LEU A 134 -14.83 -2.12 5.75
CA LEU A 134 -15.41 -1.55 6.96
C LEU A 134 -14.94 -2.29 8.22
N ASP A 135 -14.91 -3.63 8.20
CA ASP A 135 -14.39 -4.46 9.29
C ASP A 135 -12.89 -4.16 9.58
N VAL A 136 -12.10 -3.92 8.53
CA VAL A 136 -10.71 -3.44 8.64
C VAL A 136 -10.64 -2.09 9.33
N MET A 137 -11.44 -1.11 8.91
CA MET A 137 -11.43 0.22 9.51
C MET A 137 -11.87 0.19 10.97
N ASP A 138 -12.84 -0.62 11.34
CA ASP A 138 -13.25 -0.83 12.72
C ASP A 138 -12.12 -1.46 13.55
N THR A 139 -11.38 -2.42 12.98
CA THR A 139 -10.21 -3.03 13.61
C THR A 139 -9.11 -2.00 13.83
N VAL A 140 -8.75 -1.21 12.81
CA VAL A 140 -7.74 -0.16 12.89
C VAL A 140 -8.08 0.86 13.97
N VAL A 141 -9.35 1.30 14.06
CA VAL A 141 -9.78 2.27 15.08
C VAL A 141 -9.76 1.64 16.48
N SER A 142 -10.26 0.40 16.62
CA SER A 142 -10.32 -0.29 17.91
C SER A 142 -8.94 -0.59 18.51
N ASN A 143 -7.92 -0.79 17.66
CA ASN A 143 -6.54 -1.02 18.09
C ASN A 143 -5.83 0.24 18.60
N LYS A 144 -6.39 1.45 18.35
CA LYS A 144 -5.84 2.72 18.80
C LYS A 144 -6.32 3.07 20.21
N ASN A 145 -5.63 2.52 21.21
CA ASN A 145 -6.03 2.62 22.62
C ASN A 145 -5.28 3.69 23.44
N ASN A 146 -4.21 4.28 22.89
CA ASN A 146 -3.40 5.25 23.65
C ASN A 146 -2.94 6.45 22.79
N PRO A 147 -3.73 7.52 22.69
CA PRO A 147 -5.11 7.66 23.20
C PRO A 147 -6.13 6.92 22.34
N PRO A 148 -7.29 6.53 22.89
CA PRO A 148 -8.39 5.99 22.11
C PRO A 148 -8.83 6.97 21.02
N ARG A 149 -9.29 6.45 19.89
CA ARG A 149 -9.81 7.24 18.77
C ARG A 149 -11.24 6.85 18.40
N THR A 150 -11.95 7.82 17.89
CA THR A 150 -13.24 7.61 17.23
C THR A 150 -13.06 7.47 15.72
N MET A 151 -14.02 6.84 15.05
CA MET A 151 -14.02 6.77 13.59
C MET A 151 -13.99 8.17 12.95
N GLY A 152 -14.71 9.14 13.53
CA GLY A 152 -14.69 10.53 13.02
C GLY A 152 -13.31 11.18 13.06
N GLU A 153 -12.53 10.96 14.12
CA GLU A 153 -11.15 11.42 14.22
C GLU A 153 -10.22 10.71 13.25
N GLU A 154 -10.45 9.42 13.02
CA GLU A 154 -9.71 8.64 12.03
C GLU A 154 -9.95 9.17 10.62
N LEU A 155 -11.22 9.36 10.23
CA LEU A 155 -11.58 9.92 8.93
C LEU A 155 -10.99 11.33 8.71
N ALA A 156 -10.97 12.17 9.76
CA ALA A 156 -10.33 13.48 9.68
C ALA A 156 -8.81 13.37 9.49
N HIS A 157 -8.17 12.34 10.05
CA HIS A 157 -6.75 12.08 9.88
C HIS A 157 -6.41 11.59 8.47
N LEU A 158 -7.22 10.69 7.89
CA LEU A 158 -7.04 10.20 6.52
C LEU A 158 -6.99 11.33 5.50
N ARG A 159 -7.77 12.41 5.69
CA ARG A 159 -7.73 13.60 4.84
C ARG A 159 -6.37 14.31 4.88
N LYS A 160 -5.70 14.36 6.04
CA LYS A 160 -4.34 14.92 6.16
C LYS A 160 -3.31 14.09 5.39
N LEU A 161 -3.58 12.82 5.16
CA LEU A 161 -2.76 11.90 4.38
C LEU A 161 -3.12 11.91 2.88
N ARG A 162 -3.94 12.86 2.43
CA ARG A 162 -4.45 12.95 1.04
C ARG A 162 -5.31 11.76 0.63
N LEU A 163 -5.96 11.09 1.57
CA LEU A 163 -6.92 10.01 1.36
C LEU A 163 -8.35 10.56 1.41
N ASN A 164 -8.62 11.59 0.60
CA ASN A 164 -9.83 12.39 0.69
C ASN A 164 -11.07 11.63 0.20
N THR A 165 -10.96 10.98 -0.95
CA THR A 165 -12.08 10.26 -1.57
C THR A 165 -12.46 9.05 -0.74
N PHE A 166 -11.47 8.32 -0.26
CA PHE A 166 -11.68 7.18 0.63
C PHE A 166 -12.37 7.59 1.93
N SER A 167 -11.87 8.68 2.56
CA SER A 167 -12.47 9.24 3.78
C SER A 167 -13.93 9.66 3.58
N ASP A 168 -14.26 10.32 2.44
CA ASP A 168 -15.63 10.76 2.14
C ASP A 168 -16.58 9.59 1.92
N ARG A 169 -16.12 8.56 1.22
CA ARG A 169 -16.89 7.34 0.99
C ARG A 169 -17.16 6.58 2.28
N LEU A 170 -16.14 6.39 3.13
CA LEU A 170 -16.32 5.78 4.45
C LEU A 170 -17.31 6.58 5.30
N LYS A 171 -17.19 7.92 5.32
CA LYS A 171 -18.11 8.78 6.06
C LYS A 171 -19.56 8.55 5.64
N SER A 172 -19.84 8.40 4.36
CA SER A 172 -21.19 8.10 3.86
C SER A 172 -21.69 6.75 4.36
N LEU A 173 -20.83 5.71 4.28
CA LEU A 173 -21.19 4.35 4.69
C LEU A 173 -21.43 4.21 6.20
N TYR A 174 -20.69 4.94 7.04
CA TYR A 174 -20.90 4.94 8.50
C TYR A 174 -22.05 5.84 8.94
N SER A 175 -22.68 6.60 8.03
CA SER A 175 -23.81 7.49 8.33
C SER A 175 -25.16 6.88 7.96
N GLU A 176 -25.15 5.75 7.26
CA GLU A 176 -26.34 4.95 6.91
C GLU A 176 -26.72 3.99 8.03
#